data_cff70634af9be18bbe8207ff4b9cf782
#
_entry.id   cff70634af9be18bbe8207ff4b9cf782
#
_cell.length_a   1.000
_cell.length_b   1.000
_cell.length_c   1.000
_cell.angle_alpha   90.00
_cell.angle_beta   90.00
_cell.angle_gamma   90.00
#
_symmetry.space_group_name_H-M   'P 1'
#
loop_
_entity.id
_entity.type
_entity.pdbx_description
1 polymer ?
#
loop_
_entity_poly.entity_id
_entity_poly.type
_entity_poly.pdbx_seq_one_letter_code
_entity_poly.pdbx_strand_id
1 'polypeptide(L)'
;SKVEHLDQIIEDFGPHLHDAPYDGWRADRVIDKIVPTHCPYCAVQCGMNLLVERNHVVGVEPRYDFPVNEGRLCPKGVTAYLQVHHPDRLLFPLIKRNGRFERASWDEALNLVVSKFKELQANYSKDSIGVYSGSSLTTEKTYLMGKFARAGLGTRYVDYNGRLCMVSAAAGNNKAFGIDRAANPWSDIPLAEVLLIAGS
;
A
#
# COMPACT_ATOMS: atom_id res chain seq x y z
N SER A 1 23.06 23.60 10.72
CA SER A 1 22.90 24.14 9.36
C SER A 1 22.00 23.22 8.52
N LYS A 2 21.47 23.69 7.39
CA LYS A 2 20.58 22.90 6.51
C LYS A 2 21.24 21.61 5.95
N VAL A 3 22.57 21.55 5.93
CA VAL A 3 23.34 20.41 5.38
C VAL A 3 23.38 19.24 6.37
N GLU A 4 23.55 19.50 7.66
CA GLU A 4 23.58 18.46 8.70
C GLU A 4 22.24 17.68 8.79
N HIS A 5 21.12 18.35 8.50
CA HIS A 5 19.82 17.71 8.49
C HIS A 5 19.60 16.79 7.27
N LEU A 6 20.23 17.09 6.15
CA LEU A 6 20.09 16.30 4.94
C LEU A 6 20.85 14.96 5.08
N ASP A 7 22.05 15.00 5.62
CA ASP A 7 22.87 13.80 5.85
C ASP A 7 22.16 12.84 6.82
N GLN A 8 21.54 13.37 7.89
CA GLN A 8 20.78 12.57 8.83
C GLN A 8 19.53 11.93 8.16
N ILE A 9 18.83 12.69 7.32
CA ILE A 9 17.67 12.18 6.57
C ILE A 9 18.09 11.07 5.61
N ILE A 10 19.23 11.22 4.93
CA ILE A 10 19.77 10.19 4.03
C ILE A 10 20.18 8.93 4.82
N GLU A 11 20.76 9.10 6.01
CA GLU A 11 21.13 7.99 6.90
C GLU A 11 19.89 7.23 7.40
N ASP A 12 18.83 7.95 7.80
CA ASP A 12 17.61 7.38 8.35
C ASP A 12 16.71 6.73 7.29
N PHE A 13 16.64 7.29 6.07
CA PHE A 13 15.70 6.92 5.02
C PHE A 13 16.36 6.38 3.74
N GLY A 14 17.68 6.37 3.67
CA GLY A 14 18.47 5.89 2.54
C GLY A 14 18.83 6.96 1.51
N PRO A 15 19.79 6.65 0.62
CA PRO A 15 20.38 7.62 -0.30
C PRO A 15 19.45 8.03 -1.46
N HIS A 16 18.34 7.35 -1.65
CA HIS A 16 17.43 7.53 -2.79
C HIS A 16 16.19 8.38 -2.48
N LEU A 17 16.21 9.13 -1.37
CA LEU A 17 15.07 9.94 -0.94
C LEU A 17 14.64 11.00 -1.98
N HIS A 18 15.56 11.45 -2.81
CA HIS A 18 15.34 12.47 -3.85
C HIS A 18 15.44 11.92 -5.27
N ASP A 19 15.27 10.62 -5.44
CA ASP A 19 15.36 10.01 -6.76
C ASP A 19 14.31 10.59 -7.71
N ALA A 20 14.76 10.80 -8.92
CA ALA A 20 13.91 11.23 -10.02
C ALA A 20 13.04 10.07 -10.54
N PRO A 21 12.03 10.34 -11.37
CA PRO A 21 11.34 9.32 -12.15
C PRO A 21 12.32 8.45 -12.94
N TYR A 22 11.88 7.27 -13.37
CA TYR A 22 12.66 6.44 -14.28
C TYR A 22 13.25 7.27 -15.42
N ASP A 23 14.56 7.13 -15.65
CA ASP A 23 15.32 7.89 -16.65
C ASP A 23 15.38 9.43 -16.38
N GLY A 24 15.18 9.87 -15.14
CA GLY A 24 15.33 11.25 -14.70
C GLY A 24 14.19 12.20 -15.08
N TRP A 25 14.37 13.47 -14.74
CA TRP A 25 13.46 14.54 -15.11
C TRP A 25 13.76 15.02 -16.53
N ARG A 26 12.81 14.86 -17.43
CA ARG A 26 12.98 15.20 -18.86
C ARG A 26 11.77 15.98 -19.36
N ALA A 27 12.03 17.10 -20.03
CA ALA A 27 10.99 17.93 -20.66
C ALA A 27 10.51 17.36 -22.02
N ASP A 28 11.31 16.50 -22.63
CA ASP A 28 11.09 15.89 -23.95
C ASP A 28 10.40 14.51 -23.88
N ARG A 29 9.75 14.19 -22.77
CA ARG A 29 9.06 12.90 -22.62
C ARG A 29 7.92 12.76 -23.63
N VAL A 30 7.89 11.59 -24.27
CA VAL A 30 6.79 11.19 -25.14
C VAL A 30 5.96 10.13 -24.42
N ILE A 31 4.76 10.51 -24.03
CA ILE A 31 3.84 9.61 -23.34
C ILE A 31 3.17 8.70 -24.36
N ASP A 32 3.51 7.41 -24.31
CA ASP A 32 2.97 6.39 -25.20
C ASP A 32 1.55 5.99 -24.80
N LYS A 33 1.28 6.00 -23.49
CA LYS A 33 0.02 5.50 -22.93
C LYS A 33 -0.35 6.21 -21.65
N ILE A 34 -1.64 6.52 -21.53
CA ILE A 34 -2.25 7.01 -20.29
C ILE A 34 -3.14 5.91 -19.73
N VAL A 35 -2.90 5.51 -18.47
CA VAL A 35 -3.60 4.40 -17.82
C VAL A 35 -4.40 4.92 -16.64
N PRO A 36 -5.74 4.98 -16.72
CA PRO A 36 -6.58 5.34 -15.60
C PRO A 36 -6.47 4.32 -14.46
N THR A 37 -6.34 4.81 -13.24
CA THR A 37 -6.24 3.99 -12.03
C THR A 37 -6.71 4.76 -10.80
N HIS A 38 -6.56 4.15 -9.63
CA HIS A 38 -6.80 4.78 -8.33
C HIS A 38 -5.51 4.91 -7.54
N CYS A 39 -5.44 5.93 -6.70
CA CYS A 39 -4.39 6.06 -5.71
C CYS A 39 -4.43 4.88 -4.71
N PRO A 40 -3.30 4.22 -4.42
CA PRO A 40 -3.28 3.02 -3.58
C PRO A 40 -3.23 3.30 -2.07
N TYR A 41 -3.15 4.57 -1.64
CA TYR A 41 -2.78 4.87 -0.25
C TYR A 41 -3.95 4.86 0.74
N CYS A 42 -4.99 5.63 0.50
CA CYS A 42 -6.05 5.79 1.49
C CYS A 42 -7.45 5.55 0.91
N ALA A 43 -8.44 5.50 1.81
CA ALA A 43 -9.82 5.20 1.45
C ALA A 43 -10.52 6.29 0.62
N VAL A 44 -9.91 7.45 0.41
CA VAL A 44 -10.43 8.47 -0.53
C VAL A 44 -10.42 7.94 -1.96
N GLN A 45 -9.49 7.05 -2.30
CA GLN A 45 -9.42 6.38 -3.61
C GLN A 45 -9.40 7.35 -4.80
N CYS A 46 -8.62 8.42 -4.69
CA CYS A 46 -8.52 9.44 -5.74
C CYS A 46 -8.24 8.81 -7.12
N GLY A 47 -9.01 9.21 -8.12
CA GLY A 47 -8.77 8.84 -9.51
C GLY A 47 -7.54 9.55 -10.06
N MET A 48 -6.66 8.80 -10.71
CA MET A 48 -5.45 9.31 -11.35
C MET A 48 -5.13 8.57 -12.64
N ASN A 49 -4.35 9.20 -13.49
CA ASN A 49 -3.82 8.63 -14.72
C ASN A 49 -2.32 8.41 -14.53
N LEU A 50 -1.86 7.19 -14.80
CA LEU A 50 -0.44 6.91 -14.91
C LEU A 50 0.04 7.28 -16.31
N LEU A 51 1.11 8.06 -16.37
CA LEU A 51 1.79 8.43 -17.61
C LEU A 51 2.87 7.39 -17.89
N VAL A 52 2.80 6.75 -19.04
CA VAL A 52 3.68 5.64 -19.41
C VAL A 52 4.49 6.00 -20.65
N GLU A 53 5.81 5.84 -20.57
CA GLU A 53 6.76 5.94 -21.66
C GLU A 53 7.56 4.63 -21.75
N ARG A 54 7.61 3.99 -22.91
CA ARG A 54 8.37 2.74 -23.14
C ARG A 54 8.14 1.67 -22.06
N ASN A 55 6.87 1.48 -21.71
CA ASN A 55 6.43 0.54 -20.67
C ASN A 55 6.93 0.87 -19.23
N HIS A 56 7.37 2.10 -18.97
CA HIS A 56 7.72 2.59 -17.64
C HIS A 56 6.74 3.68 -17.20
N VAL A 57 6.36 3.63 -15.93
CA VAL A 57 5.54 4.69 -15.31
C VAL A 57 6.46 5.86 -15.00
N VAL A 58 6.27 6.97 -15.69
CA VAL A 58 7.16 8.14 -15.62
C VAL A 58 6.49 9.35 -15.00
N GLY A 59 5.21 9.27 -14.72
CA GLY A 59 4.46 10.36 -14.13
C GLY A 59 3.06 9.96 -13.72
N VAL A 60 2.38 10.89 -13.09
CA VAL A 60 0.98 10.79 -12.71
C VAL A 60 0.33 12.16 -12.88
N GLU A 61 -0.93 12.15 -13.27
CA GLU A 61 -1.79 13.33 -13.24
C GLU A 61 -3.15 12.98 -12.62
N PRO A 62 -3.83 13.94 -11.99
CA PRO A 62 -5.15 13.69 -11.43
C PRO A 62 -6.19 13.53 -12.54
N ARG A 63 -7.23 12.75 -12.25
CA ARG A 63 -8.40 12.65 -13.13
C ARG A 63 -9.42 13.74 -12.77
N TYR A 64 -9.70 14.62 -13.71
CA TYR A 64 -10.67 15.70 -13.54
C TYR A 64 -12.12 15.22 -13.66
N ASP A 65 -12.34 14.11 -14.36
CA ASP A 65 -13.63 13.47 -14.55
C ASP A 65 -14.04 12.54 -13.38
N PHE A 66 -13.17 12.38 -12.40
CA PHE A 66 -13.44 11.48 -11.28
C PHE A 66 -14.13 12.22 -10.13
N PRO A 67 -15.35 11.81 -9.72
CA PRO A 67 -16.24 12.63 -8.87
C PRO A 67 -15.77 12.78 -7.42
N VAL A 68 -14.79 11.97 -6.97
CA VAL A 68 -14.30 12.02 -5.59
C VAL A 68 -13.25 13.11 -5.39
N ASN A 69 -12.28 13.20 -6.29
CA ASN A 69 -11.15 14.14 -6.14
C ASN A 69 -11.14 15.28 -7.16
N GLU A 70 -11.94 15.21 -8.22
CA GLU A 70 -12.16 16.31 -9.17
C GLU A 70 -10.86 17.02 -9.61
N GLY A 71 -9.86 16.25 -9.99
CA GLY A 71 -8.56 16.76 -10.40
C GLY A 71 -7.61 17.15 -9.26
N ARG A 72 -7.88 16.76 -8.02
CA ARG A 72 -6.99 17.05 -6.88
C ARG A 72 -6.27 15.78 -6.41
N LEU A 73 -4.98 15.92 -6.09
CA LEU A 73 -4.17 14.88 -5.47
C LEU A 73 -3.37 15.47 -4.31
N CYS A 74 -3.25 14.75 -3.22
CA CYS A 74 -2.35 15.11 -2.15
C CYS A 74 -0.88 14.79 -2.52
N PRO A 75 0.13 15.27 -1.76
CA PRO A 75 1.54 14.99 -2.05
C PRO A 75 1.88 13.51 -2.22
N LYS A 76 1.26 12.60 -1.43
CA LYS A 76 1.47 11.15 -1.60
C LYS A 76 0.94 10.64 -2.94
N GLY A 77 -0.22 11.11 -3.38
CA GLY A 77 -0.80 10.73 -4.66
C GLY A 77 0.05 11.19 -5.84
N VAL A 78 0.53 12.43 -5.80
CA VAL A 78 1.39 13.01 -6.85
C VAL A 78 2.71 12.27 -7.00
N THR A 79 3.26 11.72 -5.92
CA THR A 79 4.54 11.00 -5.91
C THR A 79 4.41 9.49 -5.97
N ALA A 80 3.18 8.94 -6.03
CA ALA A 80 2.93 7.51 -5.97
C ALA A 80 3.66 6.68 -7.04
N TYR A 81 3.94 7.27 -8.20
CA TYR A 81 4.62 6.59 -9.30
C TYR A 81 6.12 6.37 -9.07
N LEU A 82 6.78 7.19 -8.25
CA LEU A 82 8.23 7.12 -8.01
C LEU A 82 8.66 5.76 -7.44
N GLN A 83 7.84 5.16 -6.59
CA GLN A 83 8.15 3.85 -5.98
C GLN A 83 8.10 2.67 -6.97
N VAL A 84 7.48 2.83 -8.15
CA VAL A 84 7.29 1.73 -9.09
C VAL A 84 8.62 1.23 -9.67
N HIS A 85 9.51 2.17 -9.98
CA HIS A 85 10.82 1.90 -10.57
C HIS A 85 11.99 2.35 -9.66
N HIS A 86 11.73 2.50 -8.37
CA HIS A 86 12.75 2.90 -7.42
C HIS A 86 13.91 1.88 -7.37
N PRO A 87 15.19 2.31 -7.31
CA PRO A 87 16.34 1.41 -7.27
C PRO A 87 16.29 0.39 -6.11
N ASP A 88 15.77 0.79 -4.96
CA ASP A 88 15.64 -0.07 -3.77
C ASP A 88 14.45 -1.02 -3.83
N ARG A 89 13.65 -0.97 -4.90
CA ARG A 89 12.52 -1.87 -5.04
C ARG A 89 12.98 -3.32 -5.15
N LEU A 90 12.45 -4.18 -4.29
CA LEU A 90 12.73 -5.61 -4.34
C LEU A 90 12.13 -6.23 -5.61
N LEU A 91 13.00 -6.74 -6.48
CA LEU A 91 12.63 -7.39 -7.74
C LEU A 91 12.70 -8.92 -7.67
N PHE A 92 13.35 -9.43 -6.64
CA PHE A 92 13.59 -10.87 -6.43
C PHE A 92 13.37 -11.24 -4.97
N PRO A 93 13.01 -12.50 -4.69
CA PRO A 93 12.99 -13.00 -3.33
C PRO A 93 14.38 -12.90 -2.69
N LEU A 94 14.40 -12.63 -1.40
CA LEU A 94 15.60 -12.61 -0.59
C LEU A 94 15.47 -13.63 0.54
N ILE A 95 16.49 -14.47 0.72
CA ILE A 95 16.58 -15.41 1.83
C ILE A 95 17.74 -14.99 2.74
N LYS A 96 17.47 -14.93 4.04
CA LYS A 96 18.51 -14.62 5.03
C LYS A 96 19.35 -15.86 5.32
N ARG A 97 20.65 -15.81 4.95
CA ARG A 97 21.67 -16.84 5.24
C ARG A 97 22.82 -16.19 6.00
N ASN A 98 23.25 -16.83 7.08
CA ASN A 98 24.38 -16.33 7.89
C ASN A 98 24.27 -14.84 8.27
N GLY A 99 23.04 -14.38 8.56
CA GLY A 99 22.76 -13.01 8.94
C GLY A 99 22.62 -12.01 7.80
N ARG A 100 22.90 -12.38 6.55
CA ARG A 100 22.80 -11.53 5.35
C ARG A 100 21.68 -11.97 4.43
N PHE A 101 21.01 -11.01 3.78
CA PHE A 101 20.04 -11.31 2.74
C PHE A 101 20.74 -11.59 1.42
N GLU A 102 20.39 -12.72 0.82
CA GLU A 102 20.91 -13.19 -0.47
C GLU A 102 19.76 -13.41 -1.44
N ARG A 103 20.01 -13.09 -2.72
CA ARG A 103 19.04 -13.32 -3.78
C ARG A 103 18.75 -14.81 -3.93
N ALA A 104 17.46 -15.14 -4.07
CA ALA A 104 16.98 -16.50 -4.29
C ALA A 104 16.04 -16.55 -5.51
N SER A 105 15.81 -17.74 -6.03
CA SER A 105 14.72 -17.98 -6.98
C SER A 105 13.37 -18.02 -6.26
N TRP A 106 12.28 -17.84 -7.01
CA TRP A 106 10.93 -18.01 -6.47
C TRP A 106 10.68 -19.42 -5.96
N ASP A 107 11.15 -20.45 -6.68
CA ASP A 107 10.99 -21.84 -6.26
C ASP A 107 11.71 -22.14 -4.96
N GLU A 108 12.94 -21.63 -4.80
CA GLU A 108 13.70 -21.78 -3.57
C GLU A 108 13.01 -21.07 -2.40
N ALA A 109 12.57 -19.84 -2.58
CA ALA A 109 11.90 -19.07 -1.54
C ALA A 109 10.56 -19.71 -1.13
N LEU A 110 9.75 -20.11 -2.09
CA LEU A 110 8.46 -20.76 -1.84
C LEU A 110 8.63 -22.13 -1.18
N ASN A 111 9.61 -22.95 -1.62
CA ASN A 111 9.91 -24.22 -0.99
C ASN A 111 10.36 -24.05 0.46
N LEU A 112 11.16 -23.02 0.76
CA LEU A 112 11.55 -22.71 2.14
C LEU A 112 10.33 -22.34 2.99
N VAL A 113 9.45 -21.46 2.50
CA VAL A 113 8.23 -21.06 3.20
C VAL A 113 7.33 -22.28 3.47
N VAL A 114 7.05 -23.07 2.43
CA VAL A 114 6.18 -24.26 2.55
C VAL A 114 6.75 -25.29 3.52
N SER A 115 8.06 -25.57 3.45
CA SER A 115 8.70 -26.53 4.36
C SER A 115 8.63 -26.05 5.81
N LYS A 116 8.85 -24.76 6.07
CA LYS A 116 8.76 -24.19 7.41
C LYS A 116 7.32 -24.19 7.94
N PHE A 117 6.34 -23.89 7.12
CA PHE A 117 4.93 -23.97 7.51
C PHE A 117 4.55 -25.42 7.88
N LYS A 118 4.90 -26.39 7.06
CA LYS A 118 4.65 -27.80 7.34
C LYS A 118 5.34 -28.28 8.62
N GLU A 119 6.60 -27.89 8.82
CA GLU A 119 7.36 -28.20 10.04
C GLU A 119 6.66 -27.66 11.30
N LEU A 120 6.26 -26.38 11.28
CA LEU A 120 5.58 -25.75 12.41
C LEU A 120 4.22 -26.40 12.69
N GLN A 121 3.44 -26.68 11.66
CA GLN A 121 2.14 -27.32 11.82
C GLN A 121 2.25 -28.78 12.32
N ALA A 122 3.28 -29.51 11.91
CA ALA A 122 3.54 -30.87 12.37
C ALA A 122 4.00 -30.90 13.85
N ASN A 123 4.84 -29.93 14.25
CA ASN A 123 5.40 -29.91 15.60
C ASN A 123 4.44 -29.31 16.65
N TYR A 124 3.49 -28.47 16.22
CA TYR A 124 2.59 -27.76 17.14
C TYR A 124 1.11 -27.99 16.78
N SER A 125 0.57 -27.20 15.83
CA SER A 125 -0.81 -27.33 15.37
C SER A 125 -1.04 -26.52 14.09
N LYS A 126 -2.21 -26.67 13.45
CA LYS A 126 -2.61 -25.82 12.33
C LYS A 126 -2.66 -24.33 12.72
N ASP A 127 -2.97 -24.04 13.95
CA ASP A 127 -3.06 -22.70 14.53
C ASP A 127 -1.71 -22.09 14.93
N SER A 128 -0.58 -22.77 14.69
CA SER A 128 0.76 -22.23 14.90
C SER A 128 1.14 -21.14 13.89
N ILE A 129 0.35 -20.98 12.83
CA ILE A 129 0.54 -19.98 11.79
C ILE A 129 -0.65 -19.01 11.80
N GLY A 130 -0.37 -17.73 11.99
CA GLY A 130 -1.35 -16.66 11.84
C GLY A 130 -1.18 -15.92 10.50
N VAL A 131 -2.28 -15.42 9.95
CA VAL A 131 -2.27 -14.59 8.75
C VAL A 131 -2.68 -13.17 9.13
N TYR A 132 -1.77 -12.22 8.98
CA TYR A 132 -2.03 -10.80 9.19
C TYR A 132 -1.93 -10.05 7.87
N SER A 133 -3.05 -9.55 7.40
CA SER A 133 -3.20 -8.96 6.07
C SER A 133 -3.21 -7.41 6.12
N GLY A 134 -3.33 -6.79 4.97
CA GLY A 134 -3.51 -5.34 4.83
C GLY A 134 -4.88 -4.99 4.26
N SER A 135 -5.36 -3.77 4.55
CA SER A 135 -6.58 -3.23 3.96
C SER A 135 -6.38 -2.70 2.53
N SER A 136 -5.13 -2.40 2.13
CA SER A 136 -4.79 -1.88 0.80
C SER A 136 -4.58 -3.01 -0.21
N LEU A 137 -5.53 -3.95 -0.26
CA LEU A 137 -5.54 -5.08 -1.18
C LEU A 137 -6.72 -4.98 -2.14
N THR A 138 -6.56 -5.53 -3.35
CA THR A 138 -7.70 -5.72 -4.24
C THR A 138 -8.66 -6.78 -3.66
N THR A 139 -9.91 -6.76 -4.09
CA THR A 139 -10.93 -7.74 -3.66
C THR A 139 -10.46 -9.19 -3.87
N GLU A 140 -9.83 -9.46 -5.02
CA GLU A 140 -9.30 -10.78 -5.36
C GLU A 140 -8.21 -11.23 -4.40
N LYS A 141 -7.26 -10.34 -4.05
CA LYS A 141 -6.19 -10.65 -3.10
C LYS A 141 -6.72 -10.89 -1.70
N THR A 142 -7.70 -10.09 -1.26
CA THR A 142 -8.35 -10.26 0.05
C THR A 142 -9.06 -11.62 0.12
N TYR A 143 -9.83 -11.98 -0.92
CA TYR A 143 -10.49 -13.29 -1.01
C TYR A 143 -9.47 -14.44 -1.00
N LEU A 144 -8.42 -14.36 -1.82
CA LEU A 144 -7.38 -15.38 -1.89
C LEU A 144 -6.63 -15.54 -0.57
N MET A 145 -6.37 -14.43 0.15
CA MET A 145 -5.73 -14.48 1.46
C MET A 145 -6.59 -15.24 2.48
N GLY A 146 -7.88 -14.95 2.54
CA GLY A 146 -8.83 -15.67 3.40
C GLY A 146 -8.95 -17.14 3.04
N LYS A 147 -9.00 -17.46 1.74
CA LYS A 147 -9.02 -18.84 1.24
C LYS A 147 -7.72 -19.59 1.58
N PHE A 148 -6.57 -18.95 1.39
CA PHE A 148 -5.27 -19.52 1.74
C PHE A 148 -5.17 -19.84 3.24
N ALA A 149 -5.57 -18.90 4.10
CA ALA A 149 -5.55 -19.12 5.54
C ALA A 149 -6.44 -20.30 5.97
N ARG A 150 -7.67 -20.36 5.47
CA ARG A 150 -8.66 -21.35 5.92
C ARG A 150 -8.52 -22.70 5.21
N ALA A 151 -8.39 -22.70 3.88
CA ALA A 151 -8.31 -23.94 3.10
C ALA A 151 -6.88 -24.44 2.92
N GLY A 152 -5.91 -23.53 2.75
CA GLY A 152 -4.50 -23.90 2.57
C GLY A 152 -3.80 -24.23 3.89
N LEU A 153 -3.82 -23.31 4.85
CA LEU A 153 -3.18 -23.48 6.15
C LEU A 153 -4.08 -24.18 7.17
N GLY A 154 -5.38 -24.03 7.06
CA GLY A 154 -6.34 -24.55 8.03
C GLY A 154 -6.33 -23.82 9.38
N THR A 155 -5.79 -22.60 9.42
CA THR A 155 -5.75 -21.79 10.63
C THR A 155 -7.00 -20.93 10.80
N ARG A 156 -7.39 -20.69 12.04
CA ARG A 156 -8.44 -19.72 12.41
C ARG A 156 -7.91 -18.30 12.62
N TYR A 157 -6.61 -18.13 12.79
CA TYR A 157 -5.99 -16.84 13.09
C TYR A 157 -5.77 -16.02 11.83
N VAL A 158 -6.79 -15.28 11.47
CA VAL A 158 -6.78 -14.34 10.33
C VAL A 158 -7.23 -12.98 10.82
N ASP A 159 -6.40 -11.96 10.61
CA ASP A 159 -6.75 -10.58 10.91
C ASP A 159 -6.05 -9.63 9.94
N TYR A 160 -6.23 -8.33 10.09
CA TYR A 160 -5.63 -7.31 9.25
C TYR A 160 -5.43 -6.00 10.03
N ASN A 161 -4.71 -5.05 9.44
CA ASN A 161 -4.37 -3.79 10.09
C ASN A 161 -5.58 -2.97 10.57
N GLY A 162 -6.77 -3.18 10.00
CA GLY A 162 -8.01 -2.54 10.46
C GLY A 162 -8.33 -2.82 11.92
N ARG A 163 -7.84 -3.95 12.49
CA ARG A 163 -7.95 -4.25 13.90
C ARG A 163 -7.42 -3.12 14.79
N LEU A 164 -6.30 -2.53 14.42
CA LEU A 164 -5.65 -1.44 15.16
C LEU A 164 -5.99 -0.05 14.60
N CYS A 165 -6.39 0.02 13.34
CA CYS A 165 -6.62 1.27 12.62
C CYS A 165 -8.04 1.83 12.83
N MET A 166 -9.09 1.01 12.61
CA MET A 166 -10.46 1.52 12.48
C MET A 166 -11.50 0.84 13.40
N VAL A 167 -11.16 -0.25 14.06
CA VAL A 167 -12.15 -1.02 14.86
C VAL A 167 -12.80 -0.18 15.96
N SER A 168 -12.03 0.70 16.62
CA SER A 168 -12.59 1.61 17.63
C SER A 168 -13.54 2.64 17.02
N ALA A 169 -13.18 3.18 15.83
CA ALA A 169 -14.05 4.10 15.10
C ALA A 169 -15.32 3.39 14.61
N ALA A 170 -15.20 2.18 14.07
CA ALA A 170 -16.34 1.35 13.66
C ALA A 170 -17.27 1.05 14.83
N ALA A 171 -16.72 0.69 15.99
CA ALA A 171 -17.52 0.46 17.19
C ALA A 171 -18.22 1.75 17.68
N GLY A 172 -17.53 2.89 17.59
CA GLY A 172 -18.11 4.20 17.90
C GLY A 172 -19.26 4.56 16.96
N ASN A 173 -19.05 4.43 15.66
CA ASN A 173 -20.07 4.69 14.65
C ASN A 173 -21.30 3.79 14.83
N ASN A 174 -21.08 2.49 15.04
CA ASN A 174 -22.18 1.56 15.29
C ASN A 174 -22.99 1.92 16.55
N LYS A 175 -22.33 2.38 17.62
CA LYS A 175 -23.02 2.82 18.84
C LYS A 175 -23.78 4.13 18.65
N ALA A 176 -23.23 5.07 17.90
CA ALA A 176 -23.82 6.40 17.70
C ALA A 176 -24.91 6.41 16.62
N PHE A 177 -24.65 5.74 15.51
CA PHE A 177 -25.45 5.84 14.27
C PHE A 177 -26.07 4.50 13.83
N GLY A 178 -25.73 3.40 14.47
CA GLY A 178 -26.19 2.06 14.08
C GLY A 178 -25.49 1.49 12.84
N ILE A 179 -24.48 2.16 12.30
CA ILE A 179 -23.81 1.79 11.07
C ILE A 179 -22.33 2.17 11.08
N ASP A 180 -21.49 1.31 10.53
CA ASP A 180 -20.06 1.59 10.35
C ASP A 180 -19.78 2.24 9.00
N ARG A 181 -20.06 3.52 8.89
CA ARG A 181 -19.68 4.38 7.74
C ARG A 181 -19.79 5.85 8.11
N ALA A 182 -19.31 6.76 7.25
CA ALA A 182 -19.56 8.18 7.38
C ALA A 182 -21.06 8.44 7.35
N ALA A 183 -21.57 9.21 8.33
CA ALA A 183 -22.99 9.53 8.46
C ALA A 183 -23.48 10.49 7.37
N ASN A 184 -22.57 11.37 6.91
CA ASN A 184 -22.84 12.43 5.95
C ASN A 184 -22.07 12.24 4.64
N PRO A 185 -22.61 12.65 3.49
CA PRO A 185 -21.89 12.68 2.23
C PRO A 185 -20.83 13.81 2.20
N TRP A 186 -19.85 13.69 1.32
CA TRP A 186 -18.82 14.71 1.12
C TRP A 186 -19.39 16.09 0.74
N SER A 187 -20.52 16.12 0.06
CA SER A 187 -21.23 17.34 -0.34
C SER A 187 -21.70 18.20 0.83
N ASP A 188 -21.82 17.64 2.03
CA ASP A 188 -22.26 18.36 3.22
C ASP A 188 -21.12 19.17 3.87
N ILE A 189 -19.86 18.81 3.60
CA ILE A 189 -18.71 19.51 4.17
C ILE A 189 -18.73 21.02 3.89
N PRO A 190 -18.88 21.48 2.63
CA PRO A 190 -18.93 22.92 2.33
C PRO A 190 -20.21 23.63 2.82
N LEU A 191 -21.22 22.89 3.27
CA LEU A 191 -22.45 23.44 3.80
C LEU A 191 -22.40 23.65 5.33
N ALA A 192 -21.38 23.09 5.98
CA ALA A 192 -21.26 23.20 7.42
C ALA A 192 -20.78 24.60 7.86
N GLU A 193 -21.44 25.19 8.83
CA GLU A 193 -21.02 26.47 9.45
C GLU A 193 -19.80 26.29 10.35
N VAL A 194 -19.65 25.12 10.95
CA VAL A 194 -18.51 24.78 11.84
C VAL A 194 -18.04 23.37 11.53
N LEU A 195 -16.72 23.21 11.37
CA LEU A 195 -16.04 21.93 11.22
C LEU A 195 -15.08 21.70 12.38
N LEU A 196 -15.23 20.57 13.06
CA LEU A 196 -14.25 20.10 14.05
C LEU A 196 -13.38 19.01 13.39
N ILE A 197 -12.09 19.28 13.27
CA ILE A 197 -11.11 18.31 12.75
C ILE A 197 -10.21 17.87 13.91
N ALA A 198 -10.23 16.58 14.21
CA ALA A 198 -9.46 16.01 15.31
C ALA A 198 -8.72 14.74 14.85
N GLY A 199 -7.39 14.71 15.01
CA GLY A 199 -6.56 13.55 14.71
C GLY A 199 -6.41 13.23 13.21
N SER A 200 -6.38 14.27 12.39
CA SER A 200 -6.24 14.15 10.93
C SER A 200 -4.85 14.59 10.47
#